data_5270025b08febc766d681db076555b52
#
_entry.id   5270025b08febc766d681db076555b52
#
_cell.length_a   1.000
_cell.length_b   1.000
_cell.length_c   1.000
_cell.angle_alpha   90.00
_cell.angle_beta   90.00
_cell.angle_gamma   90.00
#
_symmetry.space_group_name_H-M   'P 1'
#
loop_
_entity.id
_entity.type
_entity.pdbx_description
1 polymer ?
#
loop_
_entity_poly.entity_id
_entity_poly.type
_entity_poly.pdbx_seq_one_letter_code
_entity_poly.pdbx_strand_id
1 'polypeptide(L)'
;TKCKICPHDCNINRNENQIGRCKSKDTIKIALYSTHNFQEPCISGEKGSGTVFFSNCNLNCIFCQNYEISQLEKGKEISIENLAQIFIKQQEKDVENINLVTPTSYVPQIIEAIKIAKQNGLNIPIVYNTNGYEKVETLKMLEGYVDIYLPDFKYYFDDIAKKYSKIDNYFEITTNALKEMQRQV
;
A
#
# COMPACT_ATOMS: atom_id res chain seq x y z
N THR A 1 11.79 14.62 -9.58
CA THR A 1 10.50 14.32 -10.25
C THR A 1 9.35 14.75 -9.34
N LYS A 2 8.33 15.43 -9.87
CA LYS A 2 7.16 15.88 -9.09
C LYS A 2 6.28 14.70 -8.72
N CYS A 3 5.97 14.52 -7.43
CA CYS A 3 5.15 13.42 -6.92
C CYS A 3 3.70 13.54 -7.39
N LYS A 4 3.21 12.50 -8.09
CA LYS A 4 1.83 12.34 -8.57
C LYS A 4 1.32 10.91 -8.34
N ILE A 5 1.81 10.23 -7.29
CA ILE A 5 1.52 8.81 -7.05
C ILE A 5 0.08 8.58 -6.56
N CYS A 6 -0.50 9.52 -5.82
CA CYS A 6 -1.86 9.39 -5.31
C CYS A 6 -2.73 10.59 -5.73
N PRO A 7 -4.06 10.56 -5.49
CA PRO A 7 -4.99 11.61 -5.94
C PRO A 7 -4.70 13.03 -5.41
N HIS A 8 -3.86 13.17 -4.39
CA HIS A 8 -3.45 14.49 -3.88
C HIS A 8 -2.56 15.29 -4.84
N ASP A 9 -1.91 14.64 -5.80
CA ASP A 9 -1.03 15.29 -6.80
C ASP A 9 -0.14 16.41 -6.21
N CYS A 10 0.53 16.10 -5.11
CA CYS A 10 1.28 17.10 -4.30
C CYS A 10 2.36 17.86 -5.09
N ASN A 11 2.82 17.35 -6.22
CA ASN A 11 3.84 17.95 -7.09
C ASN A 11 5.16 18.32 -6.39
N ILE A 12 5.45 17.72 -5.24
CA ILE A 12 6.70 17.87 -4.49
C ILE A 12 7.82 17.00 -5.07
N ASN A 13 9.06 17.36 -4.79
CA ASN A 13 10.22 16.52 -5.09
C ASN A 13 10.67 15.75 -3.85
N ARG A 14 10.31 14.46 -3.76
CA ARG A 14 10.67 13.61 -2.61
C ARG A 14 12.18 13.38 -2.49
N ASN A 15 12.91 13.38 -3.62
CA ASN A 15 14.37 13.21 -3.63
C ASN A 15 15.10 14.40 -2.99
N GLU A 16 14.46 15.56 -2.92
CA GLU A 16 14.95 16.76 -2.24
C GLU A 16 14.37 16.91 -0.82
N ASN A 17 13.87 15.81 -0.24
CA ASN A 17 13.24 15.78 1.08
C ASN A 17 12.00 16.69 1.23
N GLN A 18 11.38 17.10 0.12
CA GLN A 18 10.10 17.80 0.21
C GLN A 18 9.01 16.85 0.67
N ILE A 19 8.13 17.34 1.53
CA ILE A 19 7.08 16.54 2.19
C ILE A 19 5.71 16.94 1.63
N GLY A 20 4.96 15.95 1.15
CA GLY A 20 3.58 16.11 0.70
C GLY A 20 2.57 15.70 1.76
N ARG A 21 1.32 15.53 1.35
CA ARG A 21 0.18 15.19 2.21
C ARG A 21 0.43 13.94 3.07
N CYS A 22 0.98 12.89 2.48
CA CYS A 22 1.23 11.61 3.16
C CYS A 22 2.51 11.60 3.99
N LYS A 23 3.30 12.67 4.00
CA LYS A 23 4.60 12.78 4.68
C LYS A 23 5.67 11.76 4.21
N SER A 24 5.38 10.93 3.21
CA SER A 24 6.34 9.95 2.70
C SER A 24 7.47 10.63 1.93
N LYS A 25 8.70 10.21 2.19
CA LYS A 25 9.90 10.52 1.43
C LYS A 25 10.07 9.53 0.26
N ASP A 26 11.18 9.62 -0.44
CA ASP A 26 11.52 8.64 -1.48
C ASP A 26 11.93 7.29 -0.89
N THR A 27 12.58 7.28 0.27
CA THR A 27 12.96 6.07 1.00
C THR A 27 11.73 5.35 1.55
N ILE A 28 11.65 4.03 1.35
CA ILE A 28 10.59 3.19 1.90
C ILE A 28 10.66 3.20 3.42
N LYS A 29 9.51 3.34 4.07
CA LYS A 29 9.40 3.23 5.51
C LYS A 29 8.35 2.19 5.88
N ILE A 30 8.76 1.20 6.67
CA ILE A 30 7.87 0.16 7.20
C ILE A 30 7.83 0.20 8.72
N ALA A 31 6.66 -0.09 9.28
CA ALA A 31 6.49 -0.16 10.73
C ALA A 31 6.84 -1.55 11.26
N LEU A 32 6.35 -2.59 10.59
CA LEU A 32 6.60 -3.98 10.94
C LEU A 32 6.32 -4.90 9.75
N TYR A 33 6.79 -6.14 9.84
CA TYR A 33 6.37 -7.24 9.01
C TYR A 33 6.21 -8.50 9.88
N SER A 34 5.15 -9.27 9.63
CA SER A 34 4.82 -10.45 10.44
C SER A 34 3.91 -11.40 9.68
N THR A 35 3.77 -12.64 10.15
CA THR A 35 2.66 -13.49 9.75
C THR A 35 1.41 -13.06 10.50
N HIS A 36 0.30 -12.89 9.80
CA HIS A 36 -0.99 -12.46 10.34
C HIS A 36 -2.09 -13.45 9.97
N ASN A 37 -2.74 -14.03 10.99
CA ASN A 37 -3.74 -15.08 10.80
C ASN A 37 -5.19 -14.56 10.84
N PHE A 38 -5.37 -13.26 11.00
CA PHE A 38 -6.68 -12.62 11.19
C PHE A 38 -7.02 -11.62 10.07
N GLN A 39 -6.50 -11.85 8.86
CA GLN A 39 -7.02 -11.22 7.65
C GLN A 39 -8.32 -11.93 7.24
N GLU A 40 -8.97 -11.45 6.19
CA GLU A 40 -10.11 -12.14 5.61
C GLU A 40 -9.77 -13.63 5.37
N PRO A 41 -10.67 -14.59 5.67
CA PRO A 41 -10.36 -16.02 5.57
C PRO A 41 -9.83 -16.45 4.19
N CYS A 42 -10.31 -15.82 3.12
CA CYS A 42 -9.84 -16.08 1.75
C CYS A 42 -8.41 -15.56 1.48
N ILE A 43 -7.88 -14.67 2.32
CA ILE A 43 -6.51 -14.13 2.24
C ILE A 43 -5.57 -14.90 3.19
N SER A 44 -6.00 -15.14 4.44
CA SER A 44 -5.16 -15.80 5.44
C SER A 44 -4.97 -17.28 5.18
N GLY A 45 -5.98 -17.96 4.61
CA GLY A 45 -5.97 -19.42 4.49
C GLY A 45 -5.70 -20.09 5.82
N GLU A 46 -4.99 -21.22 5.79
CA GLU A 46 -4.58 -21.96 6.98
C GLU A 46 -3.22 -21.51 7.55
N LYS A 47 -2.34 -20.97 6.70
CA LYS A 47 -0.95 -20.64 7.04
C LYS A 47 -0.74 -19.18 7.43
N GLY A 48 -1.77 -18.35 7.24
CA GLY A 48 -1.70 -16.91 7.47
C GLY A 48 -1.08 -16.13 6.31
N SER A 49 -1.20 -14.83 6.40
CA SER A 49 -0.71 -13.86 5.42
C SER A 49 0.60 -13.22 5.87
N GLY A 50 1.60 -13.16 5.01
CA GLY A 50 2.87 -12.48 5.26
C GLY A 50 2.70 -10.96 5.10
N THR A 51 2.26 -10.28 6.15
CA THR A 51 1.95 -8.85 6.10
C THR A 51 3.17 -7.97 6.21
N VAL A 52 3.19 -6.88 5.43
CA VAL A 52 4.16 -5.78 5.52
C VAL A 52 3.40 -4.48 5.69
N PHE A 53 3.52 -3.84 6.84
CA PHE A 53 2.85 -2.58 7.17
C PHE A 53 3.73 -1.39 6.78
N PHE A 54 3.33 -0.66 5.75
CA PHE A 54 4.00 0.57 5.36
C PHE A 54 3.61 1.73 6.27
N SER A 55 4.60 2.55 6.62
CA SER A 55 4.35 3.77 7.37
C SER A 55 3.84 4.87 6.46
N ASN A 56 3.09 5.80 7.06
CA ASN A 56 2.44 6.90 6.37
C ASN A 56 1.21 6.45 5.57
N CYS A 57 0.30 7.40 5.32
CA CYS A 57 -0.93 7.13 4.57
C CYS A 57 -1.36 8.39 3.83
N ASN A 58 -1.96 8.23 2.66
CA ASN A 58 -2.55 9.34 1.90
C ASN A 58 -3.90 9.81 2.48
N LEU A 59 -4.52 9.02 3.38
CA LEU A 59 -5.67 9.45 4.18
C LEU A 59 -5.22 9.96 5.57
N ASN A 60 -6.12 10.69 6.24
CA ASN A 60 -5.94 11.14 7.61
C ASN A 60 -7.20 10.86 8.44
N CYS A 61 -7.53 9.56 8.54
CA CYS A 61 -8.74 9.10 9.20
C CYS A 61 -8.64 9.31 10.73
N ILE A 62 -9.63 9.96 11.34
CA ILE A 62 -9.65 10.20 12.79
C ILE A 62 -9.88 8.92 13.61
N PHE A 63 -10.37 7.85 12.99
CA PHE A 63 -10.64 6.54 13.58
C PHE A 63 -9.60 5.49 13.19
N CYS A 64 -8.43 5.89 12.69
CA CYS A 64 -7.42 4.95 12.20
C CYS A 64 -6.90 4.05 13.34
N GLN A 65 -7.09 2.74 13.21
CA GLN A 65 -6.55 1.75 14.16
C GLN A 65 -5.02 1.76 14.18
N ASN A 66 -4.40 2.06 13.03
CA ASN A 66 -2.96 2.14 12.86
C ASN A 66 -2.44 3.59 12.90
N TYR A 67 -3.01 4.44 13.78
CA TYR A 67 -2.71 5.87 13.83
C TYR A 67 -1.22 6.17 14.01
N GLU A 68 -0.52 5.43 14.87
CA GLU A 68 0.92 5.62 15.10
C GLU A 68 1.75 5.39 13.84
N ILE A 69 1.36 4.42 13.02
CA ILE A 69 2.04 4.06 11.77
C ILE A 69 1.67 5.06 10.67
N SER A 70 0.37 5.34 10.54
CA SER A 70 -0.17 6.10 9.41
C SER A 70 0.01 7.61 9.54
N GLN A 71 -0.01 8.16 10.77
CA GLN A 71 0.01 9.60 11.04
C GLN A 71 1.22 10.09 11.84
N LEU A 72 1.71 9.27 12.79
CA LEU A 72 2.87 9.60 13.61
C LEU A 72 4.19 9.05 13.04
N GLU A 73 4.18 8.54 11.82
CA GLU A 73 5.37 8.14 11.08
C GLU A 73 6.22 7.06 11.78
N LYS A 74 5.62 6.27 12.69
CA LYS A 74 6.32 5.19 13.37
C LYS A 74 6.79 4.15 12.36
N GLY A 75 8.07 3.81 12.41
CA GLY A 75 8.67 2.82 11.51
C GLY A 75 10.13 3.08 11.23
N LYS A 76 10.74 2.21 10.41
CA LYS A 76 12.15 2.28 10.01
C LYS A 76 12.26 2.43 8.51
N GLU A 77 13.19 3.25 8.06
CA GLU A 77 13.56 3.36 6.65
C GLU A 77 14.34 2.11 6.23
N ILE A 78 14.03 1.61 5.04
CA ILE A 78 14.69 0.43 4.45
C ILE A 78 14.98 0.66 2.98
N SER A 79 15.94 -0.08 2.43
CA SER A 79 16.19 -0.09 0.99
C SER A 79 15.22 -0.99 0.22
N ILE A 80 15.19 -0.86 -1.10
CA ILE A 80 14.40 -1.71 -1.99
C ILE A 80 14.82 -3.17 -1.87
N GLU A 81 16.13 -3.43 -1.79
CA GLU A 81 16.71 -4.77 -1.63
C GLU A 81 16.27 -5.40 -0.30
N ASN A 82 16.25 -4.61 0.78
CA ASN A 82 15.79 -5.08 2.08
C ASN A 82 14.30 -5.42 2.06
N LEU A 83 13.47 -4.64 1.33
CA LEU A 83 12.06 -4.98 1.14
C LEU A 83 11.91 -6.29 0.37
N ALA A 84 12.68 -6.49 -0.69
CA ALA A 84 12.68 -7.75 -1.46
C ALA A 84 13.08 -8.95 -0.58
N GLN A 85 14.11 -8.78 0.28
CA GLN A 85 14.50 -9.82 1.24
C GLN A 85 13.41 -10.12 2.27
N ILE A 86 12.64 -9.12 2.70
CA ILE A 86 11.50 -9.33 3.60
C ILE A 86 10.44 -10.20 2.91
N PHE A 87 10.15 -9.99 1.63
CA PHE A 87 9.21 -10.84 0.89
C PHE A 87 9.67 -12.30 0.84
N ILE A 88 10.94 -12.54 0.54
CA ILE A 88 11.53 -13.90 0.55
C ILE A 88 11.45 -14.52 1.95
N LYS A 89 11.84 -13.79 3.00
CA LYS A 89 11.75 -14.28 4.39
C LYS A 89 10.33 -14.60 4.84
N GLN A 90 9.34 -13.89 4.34
CA GLN A 90 7.94 -14.22 4.62
C GLN A 90 7.53 -15.51 3.89
N GLN A 91 7.90 -15.66 2.62
CA GLN A 91 7.66 -16.90 1.87
C GLN A 91 8.31 -18.11 2.54
N GLU A 92 9.55 -17.98 3.07
CA GLU A 92 10.24 -19.03 3.80
C GLU A 92 9.51 -19.49 5.08
N LYS A 93 8.59 -18.67 5.60
CA LYS A 93 7.69 -19.03 6.73
C LYS A 93 6.44 -19.79 6.28
N ASP A 94 6.35 -20.14 5.01
CA ASP A 94 5.23 -20.90 4.43
C ASP A 94 3.86 -20.18 4.55
N VAL A 95 3.86 -18.83 4.35
CA VAL A 95 2.63 -18.04 4.32
C VAL A 95 1.90 -18.14 2.97
N GLU A 96 0.60 -17.88 2.95
CA GLU A 96 -0.23 -17.98 1.74
C GLU A 96 0.09 -16.91 0.69
N ASN A 97 0.52 -15.71 1.12
CA ASN A 97 0.78 -14.56 0.26
C ASN A 97 1.65 -13.51 0.93
N ILE A 98 2.09 -12.51 0.17
CA ILE A 98 2.66 -11.27 0.70
C ILE A 98 1.60 -10.19 0.66
N ASN A 99 1.15 -9.71 1.81
CA ASN A 99 0.12 -8.70 1.95
C ASN A 99 0.74 -7.32 2.26
N LEU A 100 0.63 -6.42 1.30
CA LEU A 100 1.16 -5.06 1.36
C LEU A 100 0.11 -4.13 1.95
N VAL A 101 0.24 -3.76 3.23
CA VAL A 101 -0.75 -2.94 3.94
C VAL A 101 -0.41 -1.46 3.83
N THR A 102 -1.31 -0.67 3.25
CA THR A 102 -1.17 0.78 2.99
C THR A 102 0.04 1.13 2.10
N PRO A 103 0.20 0.48 0.92
CA PRO A 103 1.41 0.57 0.11
C PRO A 103 1.45 1.79 -0.82
N THR A 104 0.36 2.53 -0.98
CA THR A 104 0.12 3.59 -1.98
C THR A 104 1.30 4.52 -2.21
N SER A 105 1.93 4.99 -1.12
CA SER A 105 2.99 6.00 -1.17
C SER A 105 4.30 5.50 -1.77
N TYR A 106 4.48 4.18 -1.88
CA TYR A 106 5.74 3.52 -2.24
C TYR A 106 5.62 2.61 -3.46
N VAL A 107 4.57 2.76 -4.28
CA VAL A 107 4.30 1.90 -5.44
C VAL A 107 5.52 1.72 -6.35
N PRO A 108 6.26 2.75 -6.78
CA PRO A 108 7.42 2.54 -7.64
C PRO A 108 8.50 1.66 -6.99
N GLN A 109 8.80 1.90 -5.72
CA GLN A 109 9.80 1.14 -4.97
C GLN A 109 9.36 -0.30 -4.71
N ILE A 110 8.06 -0.51 -4.46
CA ILE A 110 7.45 -1.83 -4.27
C ILE A 110 7.57 -2.66 -5.55
N ILE A 111 7.30 -2.07 -6.71
CA ILE A 111 7.47 -2.75 -8.01
C ILE A 111 8.90 -3.23 -8.19
N GLU A 112 9.89 -2.40 -7.90
CA GLU A 112 11.31 -2.79 -8.00
C GLU A 112 11.65 -3.90 -6.98
N ALA A 113 11.14 -3.81 -5.74
CA ALA A 113 11.33 -4.86 -4.75
C ALA A 113 10.70 -6.21 -5.18
N ILE A 114 9.49 -6.19 -5.78
CA ILE A 114 8.84 -7.39 -6.32
C ILE A 114 9.68 -8.01 -7.45
N LYS A 115 10.22 -7.19 -8.37
CA LYS A 115 11.10 -7.67 -9.45
C LYS A 115 12.31 -8.39 -8.89
N ILE A 116 13.01 -7.78 -7.92
CA ILE A 116 14.16 -8.37 -7.26
C ILE A 116 13.78 -9.67 -6.54
N ALA A 117 12.66 -9.67 -5.81
CA ALA A 117 12.20 -10.86 -5.09
C ALA A 117 11.82 -12.01 -6.04
N LYS A 118 11.12 -11.73 -7.15
CA LYS A 118 10.79 -12.73 -8.18
C LYS A 118 12.05 -13.33 -8.82
N GLN A 119 13.09 -12.53 -9.07
CA GLN A 119 14.40 -13.04 -9.54
C GLN A 119 15.08 -13.95 -8.50
N ASN A 120 14.78 -13.78 -7.22
CA ASN A 120 15.28 -14.58 -6.11
C ASN A 120 14.31 -15.69 -5.65
N GLY A 121 13.32 -16.04 -6.47
CA GLY A 121 12.44 -17.18 -6.24
C GLY A 121 11.12 -16.89 -5.51
N LEU A 122 10.71 -15.62 -5.39
CA LEU A 122 9.36 -15.30 -4.90
C LEU A 122 8.32 -15.81 -5.89
N ASN A 123 7.40 -16.68 -5.41
CA ASN A 123 6.39 -17.35 -6.23
C ASN A 123 4.99 -17.40 -5.60
N ILE A 124 4.82 -16.85 -4.39
CA ILE A 124 3.50 -16.72 -3.75
C ILE A 124 2.82 -15.41 -4.15
N PRO A 125 1.47 -15.35 -4.10
CA PRO A 125 0.71 -14.18 -4.53
C PRO A 125 1.05 -12.90 -3.76
N ILE A 126 0.93 -11.77 -4.44
CA ILE A 126 1.05 -10.42 -3.86
C ILE A 126 -0.35 -9.83 -3.69
N VAL A 127 -0.70 -9.48 -2.45
CA VAL A 127 -1.95 -8.79 -2.09
C VAL A 127 -1.66 -7.30 -1.89
N TYR A 128 -2.42 -6.45 -2.57
CA TYR A 128 -2.39 -5.00 -2.42
C TYR A 128 -3.56 -4.53 -1.55
N ASN A 129 -3.30 -4.34 -0.26
CA ASN A 129 -4.30 -3.97 0.75
C ASN A 129 -4.30 -2.44 0.93
N THR A 130 -5.34 -1.80 0.43
CA THR A 130 -5.40 -0.34 0.29
C THR A 130 -6.68 0.26 0.84
N ASN A 131 -6.63 1.55 1.17
CA ASN A 131 -7.79 2.33 1.58
C ASN A 131 -8.70 2.74 0.41
N GLY A 132 -8.40 2.32 -0.81
CA GLY A 132 -9.17 2.57 -2.02
C GLY A 132 -8.98 3.96 -2.66
N TYR A 133 -8.42 4.94 -1.95
CA TYR A 133 -8.17 6.28 -2.49
C TYR A 133 -6.90 6.30 -3.33
N GLU A 134 -7.00 5.69 -4.51
CA GLU A 134 -5.89 5.42 -5.42
C GLU A 134 -6.04 6.18 -6.75
N LYS A 135 -4.92 6.42 -7.39
CA LYS A 135 -4.86 7.00 -8.73
C LYS A 135 -4.82 5.90 -9.77
N VAL A 136 -5.69 5.95 -10.77
CA VAL A 136 -5.78 4.93 -11.82
C VAL A 136 -4.46 4.71 -12.54
N GLU A 137 -3.72 5.80 -12.85
CA GLU A 137 -2.41 5.72 -13.50
C GLU A 137 -1.38 4.99 -12.65
N THR A 138 -1.46 5.11 -11.33
CA THR A 138 -0.57 4.40 -10.40
C THR A 138 -0.95 2.93 -10.28
N LEU A 139 -2.25 2.60 -10.28
CA LEU A 139 -2.71 1.22 -10.33
C LEU A 139 -2.27 0.51 -11.61
N LYS A 140 -2.32 1.19 -12.76
CA LYS A 140 -1.80 0.63 -14.02
C LYS A 140 -0.33 0.24 -13.96
N MET A 141 0.48 0.91 -13.13
CA MET A 141 1.88 0.50 -12.93
C MET A 141 2.01 -0.84 -12.20
N LEU A 142 0.99 -1.24 -11.44
CA LEU A 142 0.96 -2.49 -10.65
C LEU A 142 0.51 -3.70 -11.48
N GLU A 143 0.03 -3.50 -12.71
CA GLU A 143 -0.42 -4.58 -13.58
C GLU A 143 0.67 -5.62 -13.82
N GLY A 144 0.37 -6.90 -13.53
CA GLY A 144 1.32 -8.02 -13.60
C GLY A 144 2.27 -8.16 -12.39
N TYR A 145 2.18 -7.26 -11.40
CA TYR A 145 2.94 -7.35 -10.15
C TYR A 145 2.08 -7.72 -8.95
N VAL A 146 0.80 -7.36 -8.98
CA VAL A 146 -0.19 -7.64 -7.93
C VAL A 146 -1.15 -8.70 -8.45
N ASP A 147 -1.42 -9.69 -7.62
CA ASP A 147 -2.30 -10.82 -7.94
C ASP A 147 -3.69 -10.65 -7.32
N ILE A 148 -3.79 -9.96 -6.18
CA ILE A 148 -5.03 -9.77 -5.42
C ILE A 148 -5.11 -8.32 -4.95
N TYR A 149 -6.22 -7.65 -5.22
CA TYR A 149 -6.55 -6.36 -4.64
C TYR A 149 -7.50 -6.53 -3.45
N LEU A 150 -7.19 -5.87 -2.32
CA LEU A 150 -8.01 -5.83 -1.11
C LEU A 150 -8.29 -4.37 -0.76
N PRO A 151 -9.21 -3.70 -1.47
CA PRO A 151 -9.52 -2.30 -1.25
C PRO A 151 -10.63 -2.10 -0.23
N ASP A 152 -10.46 -1.14 0.66
CA ASP A 152 -11.57 -0.58 1.43
C ASP A 152 -12.43 0.36 0.59
N PHE A 153 -13.74 0.34 0.79
CA PHE A 153 -14.65 1.39 0.33
C PHE A 153 -15.30 2.04 1.56
N LYS A 154 -14.67 3.11 2.07
CA LYS A 154 -14.99 3.67 3.40
C LYS A 154 -16.21 4.59 3.40
N TYR A 155 -16.49 5.28 2.30
CA TYR A 155 -17.50 6.34 2.25
C TYR A 155 -18.29 6.33 0.95
N TYR A 156 -19.60 6.48 1.07
CA TYR A 156 -20.48 6.78 -0.05
C TYR A 156 -20.63 8.30 -0.27
N PHE A 157 -20.65 9.09 0.82
CA PHE A 157 -20.81 10.53 0.79
C PHE A 157 -19.47 11.25 1.00
N ASP A 158 -19.18 12.21 0.13
CA ASP A 158 -17.91 12.95 0.13
C ASP A 158 -17.78 13.91 1.32
N ASP A 159 -18.88 14.46 1.83
CA ASP A 159 -18.88 15.29 3.05
C ASP A 159 -18.46 14.49 4.28
N ILE A 160 -18.83 13.21 4.35
CA ILE A 160 -18.40 12.28 5.39
C ILE A 160 -16.92 11.95 5.22
N ALA A 161 -16.46 11.69 3.98
CA ALA A 161 -15.05 11.47 3.69
C ALA A 161 -14.18 12.68 4.09
N LYS A 162 -14.66 13.89 3.77
CA LYS A 162 -14.00 15.14 4.15
C LYS A 162 -13.95 15.31 5.66
N LYS A 163 -15.07 15.05 6.35
CA LYS A 163 -15.16 15.17 7.81
C LYS A 163 -14.21 14.22 8.54
N TYR A 164 -14.20 12.94 8.16
CA TYR A 164 -13.51 11.88 8.92
C TYR A 164 -12.14 11.48 8.40
N SER A 165 -11.85 11.69 7.11
CA SER A 165 -10.54 11.34 6.51
C SER A 165 -9.82 12.51 5.84
N LYS A 166 -10.42 13.72 5.86
CA LYS A 166 -9.84 14.97 5.33
C LYS A 166 -9.49 14.88 3.84
N ILE A 167 -10.36 14.26 3.05
CA ILE A 167 -10.21 14.08 1.61
C ILE A 167 -11.49 14.51 0.87
N ASP A 168 -11.32 14.88 -0.38
CA ASP A 168 -12.40 15.27 -1.29
C ASP A 168 -12.57 14.22 -2.39
N ASN A 169 -13.77 14.16 -3.01
CA ASN A 169 -14.11 13.31 -4.15
C ASN A 169 -13.80 11.81 -3.94
N TYR A 170 -13.97 11.32 -2.71
CA TYR A 170 -13.62 9.94 -2.37
C TYR A 170 -14.41 8.92 -3.19
N PHE A 171 -15.74 9.13 -3.33
CA PHE A 171 -16.62 8.19 -4.01
C PHE A 171 -16.21 7.98 -5.47
N GLU A 172 -16.03 9.05 -6.22
CA GLU A 172 -15.66 8.99 -7.63
C GLU A 172 -14.25 8.37 -7.82
N ILE A 173 -13.27 8.87 -7.08
CA ILE A 173 -11.89 8.41 -7.16
C ILE A 173 -11.79 6.92 -6.82
N THR A 174 -12.41 6.49 -5.72
CA THR A 174 -12.37 5.09 -5.30
C THR A 174 -13.14 4.19 -6.26
N THR A 175 -14.29 4.65 -6.80
CA THR A 175 -15.03 3.89 -7.81
C THR A 175 -14.21 3.66 -9.08
N ASN A 176 -13.48 4.67 -9.55
CA ASN A 176 -12.60 4.52 -10.72
C ASN A 176 -11.39 3.62 -10.41
N ALA A 177 -10.83 3.71 -9.22
CA ALA A 177 -9.77 2.82 -8.76
C ALA A 177 -10.24 1.34 -8.71
N LEU A 178 -11.43 1.08 -8.15
CA LEU A 178 -11.99 -0.28 -8.11
C LEU A 178 -12.23 -0.88 -9.49
N LYS A 179 -12.73 -0.08 -10.44
CA LYS A 179 -12.90 -0.54 -11.84
C LYS A 179 -11.57 -0.93 -12.47
N GLU A 180 -10.51 -0.18 -12.20
CA GLU A 180 -9.18 -0.51 -12.69
C GLU A 180 -8.61 -1.76 -12.01
N MET A 181 -8.77 -1.91 -10.70
CA MET A 181 -8.38 -3.11 -9.96
C MET A 181 -9.10 -4.35 -10.51
N GLN A 182 -10.43 -4.25 -10.71
CA GLN A 182 -11.23 -5.33 -11.30
C GLN A 182 -10.78 -5.71 -12.73
N ARG A 183 -10.32 -4.72 -13.51
CA ARG A 183 -9.83 -4.96 -14.88
C ARG A 183 -8.54 -5.79 -14.89
N GLN A 184 -7.71 -5.66 -13.85
CA GLN A 184 -6.39 -6.28 -13.77
C GLN A 184 -6.42 -7.75 -13.29
N VAL A 185 -7.49 -8.17 -12.58
CA VAL A 185 -7.62 -9.51 -11.97
C VAL A 185 -8.77 -10.31 -12.55
#